data_360a4f739de04d55a6e1df7cf2b559df
#
_entry.id   360a4f739de04d55a6e1df7cf2b559df
#
_cell.length_a   1.000
_cell.length_b   1.000
_cell.length_c   1.000
_cell.angle_alpha   90.00
_cell.angle_beta   90.00
_cell.angle_gamma   90.00
#
_symmetry.space_group_name_H-M   'P 1'
#
loop_
_entity.id
_entity.type
_entity.pdbx_description
1 polymer ?
#
loop_
_entity_poly.entity_id
_entity_poly.type
_entity_poly.pdbx_seq_one_letter_code
_entity_poly.pdbx_strand_id
1 'polypeptide(L)' 'MSKVRIKDDNGNEIEVDLDRFQKHIDKYHSSGTSIHDENGHYFTVDGNFRKKLKEMKK' A
#
# COMPACT_ATOMS: atom_id res chain seq x y z
N MET A 1 -3.85 -5.71 -15.16
CA MET A 1 -3.56 -4.60 -14.26
C MET A 1 -4.73 -4.39 -13.33
N SER A 2 -4.45 -4.43 -12.05
CA SER A 2 -5.50 -4.33 -11.04
C SER A 2 -5.37 -3.01 -10.31
N LYS A 3 -6.40 -2.18 -10.41
CA LYS A 3 -6.44 -0.94 -9.67
C LYS A 3 -7.38 -1.07 -8.50
N VAL A 4 -6.94 -0.60 -7.34
CA VAL A 4 -7.74 -0.64 -6.12
C VAL A 4 -7.72 0.72 -5.46
N ARG A 5 -8.70 0.97 -4.62
CA ARG A 5 -8.75 2.20 -3.82
C ARG A 5 -8.34 1.88 -2.41
N ILE A 6 -7.40 2.66 -1.90
CA ILE A 6 -6.94 2.52 -0.53
C ILE A 6 -6.93 3.87 0.14
N LYS A 7 -7.05 3.88 1.45
CA LYS A 7 -7.03 5.12 2.23
C LYS A 7 -5.62 5.39 2.72
N ASP A 8 -5.21 6.64 2.57
CA ASP A 8 -3.93 7.08 3.12
C ASP A 8 -4.05 7.33 4.63
N ASP A 9 -2.97 7.79 5.26
CA ASP A 9 -2.96 8.03 6.70
C ASP A 9 -3.90 9.17 7.12
N ASN A 10 -4.27 10.03 6.18
CA ASN A 10 -5.20 11.13 6.43
C ASN A 10 -6.66 10.73 6.19
N GLY A 11 -6.89 9.51 5.73
CA GLY A 11 -8.24 9.04 5.44
C GLY A 11 -8.72 9.35 4.03
N ASN A 12 -7.85 9.90 3.18
CA ASN A 12 -8.20 10.17 1.79
C ASN A 12 -8.06 8.90 0.96
N GLU A 13 -9.05 8.62 0.14
CA GLU A 13 -9.05 7.44 -0.70
C GLU A 13 -8.38 7.75 -2.03
N ILE A 14 -7.41 6.91 -2.42
CA ILE A 14 -6.74 7.07 -3.71
C ILE A 14 -6.75 5.75 -4.47
N GLU A 15 -6.64 5.84 -5.78
CA GLU A 15 -6.58 4.67 -6.65
C GLU A 15 -5.12 4.37 -6.97
N VAL A 16 -4.71 3.12 -6.78
CA VAL A 16 -3.34 2.69 -7.08
C VAL A 16 -3.39 1.41 -7.90
N ASP A 17 -2.33 1.20 -8.69
CA ASP A 17 -2.14 -0.08 -9.39
C ASP A 17 -1.62 -1.09 -8.35
N LEU A 18 -2.45 -2.07 -8.02
CA LEU A 18 -2.15 -3.00 -6.95
C LEU A 18 -0.86 -3.78 -7.18
N ASP A 19 -0.64 -4.25 -8.40
CA ASP A 19 0.56 -5.05 -8.69
C ASP A 19 1.84 -4.24 -8.49
N ARG A 20 1.86 -3.00 -8.98
CA ARG A 20 3.03 -2.14 -8.82
C ARG A 20 3.22 -1.74 -7.36
N PHE A 21 2.13 -1.41 -6.70
CA PHE A 21 2.17 -1.02 -5.31
C PHE A 21 2.66 -2.17 -4.43
N GLN A 22 2.12 -3.36 -4.66
CA GLN A 22 2.54 -4.56 -3.95
C GLN A 22 4.02 -4.86 -4.16
N LYS A 23 4.50 -4.74 -5.39
CA LYS A 23 5.91 -4.94 -5.70
C LYS A 23 6.81 -3.98 -4.94
N HIS A 24 6.41 -2.72 -4.89
CA HIS A 24 7.17 -1.70 -4.17
C HIS A 24 7.21 -2.02 -2.68
N ILE A 25 6.06 -2.37 -2.11
CA ILE A 25 5.97 -2.72 -0.69
C ILE A 25 6.83 -3.94 -0.38
N ASP A 26 6.77 -4.96 -1.22
CA ASP A 26 7.56 -6.17 -1.00
C ASP A 26 9.07 -5.91 -1.10
N LYS A 27 9.46 -4.98 -1.94
CA LYS A 27 10.88 -4.67 -2.15
C LYS A 27 11.45 -3.75 -1.07
N TYR A 28 10.73 -2.72 -0.70
CA TYR A 28 11.25 -1.66 0.17
C TYR A 28 10.61 -1.61 1.55
N HIS A 29 9.46 -2.23 1.72
CA HIS A 29 8.69 -2.16 2.97
C HIS A 29 8.23 -3.54 3.42
N SER A 30 9.08 -4.54 3.21
CA SER A 30 8.71 -5.94 3.44
C SER A 30 8.73 -6.36 4.90
N SER A 31 9.37 -5.57 5.76
CA SER A 31 9.46 -5.90 7.18
C SER A 31 9.39 -4.64 8.03
N GLY A 32 8.97 -4.82 9.28
CA GLY A 32 8.87 -3.72 10.22
C GLY A 32 7.78 -2.73 9.85
N THR A 33 7.91 -1.51 10.36
CA THR A 33 6.98 -0.43 10.09
C THR A 33 7.72 0.70 9.37
N SER A 34 7.16 1.16 8.27
CA SER A 34 7.73 2.26 7.50
C SER A 34 6.63 3.10 6.89
N ILE A 35 7.00 4.25 6.35
CA ILE A 35 6.02 5.14 5.71
C ILE A 35 6.34 5.21 4.22
N HIS A 36 5.31 4.96 3.40
CA HIS A 36 5.41 5.05 1.96
C HIS A 36 4.71 6.32 1.48
N ASP A 37 5.38 7.08 0.62
CA ASP A 37 4.81 8.27 -0.01
C ASP A 37 4.37 7.94 -1.43
N GLU A 38 3.10 8.18 -1.70
CA GLU A 38 2.54 7.95 -3.03
C GLU A 38 1.79 9.20 -3.48
N ASN A 39 2.36 9.96 -4.42
CA ASN A 39 1.73 11.17 -4.96
C ASN A 39 1.27 12.17 -3.88
N GLY A 40 2.09 12.35 -2.84
CA GLY A 40 1.75 13.26 -1.76
C GLY A 40 0.87 12.65 -0.68
N HIS A 41 0.53 11.38 -0.82
CA HIS A 41 -0.24 10.65 0.20
C HIS A 41 0.68 9.70 0.94
N TYR A 42 0.54 9.66 2.26
CA TYR A 42 1.41 8.83 3.09
C TYR A 42 0.66 7.62 3.60
N PHE A 43 1.34 6.49 3.59
CA PHE A 43 0.78 5.23 4.07
C PHE A 43 1.72 4.64 5.10
N THR A 44 1.20 4.36 6.30
CA THR A 44 1.97 3.62 7.29
C THR A 44 1.92 2.13 6.91
N VAL A 45 3.06 1.59 6.53
CA VAL A 45 3.17 0.20 6.09
C VAL A 45 3.67 -0.66 7.24
N ASP A 46 2.81 -1.53 7.72
CA ASP A 46 3.14 -2.47 8.80
C ASP A 46 2.62 -3.86 8.41
N GLY A 47 2.66 -4.79 9.36
CA GLY A 47 2.19 -6.15 9.09
C GLY A 47 0.73 -6.21 8.68
N ASN A 48 -0.12 -5.41 9.31
CA ASN A 48 -1.54 -5.37 8.99
C ASN A 48 -1.78 -4.81 7.59
N PHE A 49 -1.04 -3.77 7.24
CA PHE A 49 -1.16 -3.15 5.93
C PHE A 49 -0.76 -4.14 4.83
N ARG A 50 0.37 -4.80 5.02
CA ARG A 50 0.86 -5.80 4.06
C ARG A 50 -0.14 -6.95 3.90
N LYS A 51 -0.74 -7.37 4.98
CA LYS A 51 -1.75 -8.43 4.95
C LYS A 51 -2.98 -7.99 4.14
N LYS A 52 -3.44 -6.76 4.35
CA LYS A 52 -4.57 -6.23 3.59
C LYS A 52 -4.30 -6.20 2.10
N LEU A 53 -3.09 -5.80 1.71
CA LEU A 53 -2.72 -5.78 0.29
C LEU A 53 -2.77 -7.17 -0.31
N LYS A 54 -2.27 -8.16 0.40
CA LYS A 54 -2.31 -9.55 -0.08
C LYS A 54 -3.73 -10.05 -0.25
N GLU A 55 -4.62 -9.66 0.65
CA GLU A 55 -6.03 -10.05 0.54
C GLU A 55 -6.72 -9.40 -0.65
N MET A 56 -6.32 -8.20 -1.00
CA MET A 56 -6.86 -7.51 -2.17
C MET A 56 -6.43 -8.16 -3.47
N LYS A 57 -5.31 -8.86 -3.46
CA LYS A 57 -4.70 -9.41 -4.68
C LYS A 57 -5.30 -10.74 -5.10
N LYS A 58 -6.29 -11.22 -4.48
CA LYS A 58 -6.89 -12.52 -4.83
C LYS A 58 -7.35 -12.63 -6.27
#